data_47f4e4fc89c540807b20606f54a5d78e
#
_entry.id   47f4e4fc89c540807b20606f54a5d78e
#
_cell.length_a   1.000
_cell.length_b   1.000
_cell.length_c   1.000
_cell.angle_alpha   90.00
_cell.angle_beta   90.00
_cell.angle_gamma   90.00
#
_symmetry.space_group_name_H-M   'P 1'
#
loop_
_entity.id
_entity.type
_entity.pdbx_description
1 polymer ?
#
loop_
_entity_poly.entity_id
_entity_poly.type
_entity_poly.pdbx_seq_one_letter_code
_entity_poly.pdbx_strand_id
1 'polypeptide(L)'
;MPEKHDLHSEFPEFKEQIHHLKQHNNHFALLFSRYHEVDHEIHRIEQGAEVCSDDYLEQQKVQRLHLKDDLFTMIKAAEVSA
;
A
#
# COMPACT_ATOMS: atom_id res chain seq x y z
N MET A 1 15.83 -11.27 -6.02
CA MET A 1 14.36 -11.22 -5.98
C MET A 1 13.90 -9.81 -5.85
N PRO A 2 12.98 -9.36 -6.70
CA PRO A 2 12.43 -8.02 -6.50
C PRO A 2 11.66 -8.00 -5.19
N GLU A 3 11.90 -6.98 -4.41
CA GLU A 3 11.16 -6.79 -3.16
C GLU A 3 9.76 -6.28 -3.48
N LYS A 4 8.76 -6.93 -2.91
CA LYS A 4 7.40 -6.45 -2.98
C LYS A 4 7.14 -5.55 -1.79
N HIS A 5 6.63 -4.35 -2.07
CA HIS A 5 6.24 -3.41 -1.03
C HIS A 5 4.76 -3.61 -0.67
N ASP A 6 4.36 -4.87 -0.47
CA ASP A 6 3.01 -5.11 -0.03
C ASP A 6 2.86 -4.80 1.46
N LEU A 7 1.62 -4.60 1.89
CA LEU A 7 1.36 -4.12 3.22
C LEU A 7 1.76 -5.13 4.30
N HIS A 8 1.65 -6.42 4.00
CA HIS A 8 2.05 -7.46 4.96
C HIS A 8 3.56 -7.50 5.16
N SER A 9 4.34 -7.21 4.10
CA SER A 9 5.79 -7.14 4.21
C SER A 9 6.24 -5.87 4.91
N GLU A 10 5.53 -4.76 4.69
CA GLU A 10 5.87 -3.49 5.32
C GLU A 10 5.53 -3.47 6.81
N PHE A 11 4.45 -4.14 7.20
CA PHE A 11 3.96 -4.13 8.59
C PHE A 11 3.66 -5.55 9.06
N PRO A 12 4.69 -6.40 9.18
CA PRO A 12 4.45 -7.80 9.56
C PRO A 12 3.85 -7.97 10.96
N GLU A 13 4.14 -7.06 11.88
CA GLU A 13 3.61 -7.13 13.23
C GLU A 13 2.13 -6.75 13.32
N PHE A 14 1.55 -6.20 12.24
CA PHE A 14 0.14 -5.79 12.21
C PHE A 14 -0.72 -6.68 11.32
N LYS A 15 -0.27 -7.88 11.04
CA LYS A 15 -0.95 -8.80 10.12
C LYS A 15 -2.42 -9.02 10.51
N GLU A 16 -2.68 -9.24 11.78
CA GLU A 16 -4.04 -9.48 12.26
C GLU A 16 -4.92 -8.26 12.13
N GLN A 17 -4.38 -7.09 12.45
CA GLN A 17 -5.11 -5.83 12.33
C GLN A 17 -5.45 -5.54 10.87
N ILE A 18 -4.51 -5.78 9.97
CA ILE A 18 -4.74 -5.59 8.54
C ILE A 18 -5.86 -6.51 8.06
N HIS A 19 -5.82 -7.77 8.45
CA HIS A 19 -6.82 -8.75 8.05
C HIS A 19 -8.21 -8.35 8.56
N HIS A 20 -8.30 -7.92 9.81
CA HIS A 20 -9.54 -7.48 10.41
C HIS A 20 -10.11 -6.25 9.69
N LEU A 21 -9.27 -5.24 9.44
CA LEU A 21 -9.70 -4.01 8.78
C LEU A 21 -10.16 -4.26 7.36
N LYS A 22 -9.52 -5.16 6.64
CA LYS A 22 -9.94 -5.51 5.27
C LYS A 22 -11.36 -6.06 5.24
N GLN A 23 -11.77 -6.77 6.28
CA GLN A 23 -13.09 -7.40 6.35
C GLN A 23 -14.16 -6.48 6.92
N HIS A 24 -13.79 -5.55 7.79
CA HIS A 24 -14.75 -4.78 8.57
C HIS A 24 -14.75 -3.28 8.31
N ASN A 25 -13.84 -2.79 7.49
CA ASN A 25 -13.75 -1.36 7.18
C ASN A 25 -13.64 -1.17 5.67
N ASN A 26 -14.72 -0.71 5.05
CA ASN A 26 -14.77 -0.53 3.60
C ASN A 26 -13.76 0.51 3.10
N HIS A 27 -13.56 1.56 3.88
CA HIS A 27 -12.60 2.59 3.51
C HIS A 27 -11.17 2.02 3.49
N PHE A 28 -10.83 1.25 4.52
CA PHE A 28 -9.53 0.59 4.57
C PHE A 28 -9.35 -0.36 3.39
N ALA A 29 -10.37 -1.16 3.09
CA ALA A 29 -10.31 -2.10 1.97
C ALA A 29 -10.07 -1.39 0.64
N LEU A 30 -10.71 -0.23 0.44
CA LEU A 30 -10.52 0.58 -0.75
C LEU A 30 -9.09 1.10 -0.84
N LEU A 31 -8.58 1.69 0.24
CA LEU A 31 -7.20 2.21 0.27
C LEU A 31 -6.18 1.09 0.11
N PHE A 32 -6.45 -0.07 0.69
CA PHE A 32 -5.60 -1.25 0.56
C PHE A 32 -5.48 -1.66 -0.91
N SER A 33 -6.61 -1.73 -1.61
CA SER A 33 -6.62 -2.08 -3.04
C SER A 33 -5.86 -1.05 -3.88
N ARG A 34 -6.08 0.23 -3.59
CA ARG A 34 -5.37 1.31 -4.30
C ARG A 34 -3.88 1.26 -4.09
N TYR A 35 -3.45 1.01 -2.86
CA TYR A 35 -2.04 0.89 -2.55
C TYR A 35 -1.39 -0.21 -3.40
N HIS A 36 -2.05 -1.36 -3.48
CA HIS A 36 -1.51 -2.48 -4.24
C HIS A 36 -1.52 -2.22 -5.74
N GLU A 37 -2.54 -1.54 -6.25
CA GLU A 37 -2.57 -1.15 -7.66
C GLU A 37 -1.42 -0.22 -8.03
N VAL A 38 -1.18 0.78 -7.20
CA VAL A 38 -0.09 1.73 -7.42
C VAL A 38 1.26 1.01 -7.32
N ASP A 39 1.43 0.15 -6.33
CA ASP A 39 2.66 -0.60 -6.15
C ASP A 39 2.94 -1.52 -7.34
N HIS A 40 1.92 -2.22 -7.84
CA HIS A 40 2.06 -3.06 -9.03
C HIS A 40 2.47 -2.25 -10.26
N GLU A 41 1.88 -1.09 -10.45
CA GLU A 41 2.22 -0.24 -11.57
C GLU A 41 3.67 0.23 -11.50
N ILE A 42 4.11 0.69 -10.33
CA ILE A 42 5.50 1.09 -10.11
C ILE A 42 6.43 -0.08 -10.44
N HIS A 43 6.08 -1.26 -9.98
CA HIS A 43 6.86 -2.47 -10.22
C HIS A 43 7.03 -2.77 -11.71
N ARG A 44 5.92 -2.67 -12.48
CA ARG A 44 5.97 -2.90 -13.92
C ARG A 44 6.84 -1.88 -14.62
N ILE A 45 6.77 -0.62 -14.19
CA ILE A 45 7.59 0.45 -14.76
C ILE A 45 9.07 0.19 -14.47
N GLU A 46 9.39 -0.15 -13.23
CA GLU A 46 10.76 -0.39 -12.82
C GLU A 46 11.38 -1.63 -13.45
N GLN A 47 10.54 -2.60 -13.79
CA GLN A 47 10.99 -3.81 -14.48
C GLN A 47 11.08 -3.64 -16.00
N GLY A 48 10.69 -2.47 -16.51
CA GLY A 48 10.75 -2.19 -17.95
C GLY A 48 9.58 -2.71 -18.73
N ALA A 49 8.53 -3.23 -18.05
CA ALA A 49 7.33 -3.72 -18.73
C ALA A 49 6.45 -2.58 -19.25
N GLU A 50 6.56 -1.40 -18.66
CA GLU A 50 5.87 -0.20 -19.10
C GLU A 50 6.87 0.95 -19.19
N VAL A 51 6.60 1.86 -20.14
CA VAL A 51 7.42 3.05 -20.33
C VAL A 51 6.60 4.27 -19.89
N CYS A 52 7.21 5.13 -19.10
CA CYS A 52 6.56 6.36 -18.67
C CYS A 52 7.63 7.45 -18.44
N SER A 53 7.18 8.68 -18.24
CA SER A 53 8.08 9.77 -17.87
C SER A 53 8.56 9.60 -16.42
N ASP A 54 9.70 10.21 -16.12
CA ASP A 54 10.22 10.20 -14.74
C ASP A 54 9.26 10.93 -13.79
N ASP A 55 8.60 11.99 -14.27
CA ASP A 55 7.63 12.73 -13.48
C ASP A 55 6.44 11.87 -13.10
N TYR A 56 5.94 11.06 -14.04
CA TYR A 56 4.83 10.16 -13.76
C TYR A 56 5.21 9.13 -12.71
N LEU A 57 6.37 8.52 -12.86
CA LEU A 57 6.86 7.53 -11.89
C LEU A 57 7.00 8.14 -10.51
N GLU A 58 7.54 9.36 -10.43
CA GLU A 58 7.69 10.06 -9.16
C GLU A 58 6.34 10.33 -8.50
N GLN A 59 5.34 10.75 -9.29
CA GLN A 59 3.99 10.97 -8.78
C GLN A 59 3.39 9.69 -8.22
N GLN A 60 3.62 8.57 -8.88
CA GLN A 60 3.12 7.28 -8.40
C GLN A 60 3.79 6.87 -7.09
N LYS A 61 5.07 7.12 -6.95
CA LYS A 61 5.80 6.84 -5.70
C LYS A 61 5.30 7.69 -4.54
N VAL A 62 5.04 8.97 -4.81
CA VAL A 62 4.48 9.88 -3.80
C VAL A 62 3.08 9.41 -3.39
N GLN A 63 2.26 9.02 -4.34
CA GLN A 63 0.93 8.50 -4.06
C GLN A 63 0.99 7.23 -3.21
N ARG A 64 1.92 6.33 -3.54
CA ARG A 64 2.13 5.11 -2.74
C ARG A 64 2.47 5.44 -1.30
N LEU A 65 3.34 6.42 -1.09
CA LEU A 65 3.71 6.86 0.25
C LEU A 65 2.50 7.40 1.02
N HIS A 66 1.69 8.25 0.39
CA HIS A 66 0.49 8.80 1.03
C HIS A 66 -0.50 7.71 1.41
N LEU A 67 -0.72 6.75 0.52
CA LEU A 67 -1.61 5.63 0.81
C LEU A 67 -1.09 4.78 1.97
N LYS A 68 0.21 4.53 1.99
CA LYS A 68 0.85 3.78 3.07
C LYS A 68 0.68 4.50 4.41
N ASP A 69 0.86 5.82 4.43
CA ASP A 69 0.69 6.61 5.64
C ASP A 69 -0.75 6.57 6.14
N ASP A 70 -1.72 6.69 5.23
CA ASP A 70 -3.13 6.61 5.60
C ASP A 70 -3.49 5.24 6.16
N LEU A 71 -3.01 4.20 5.51
CA LEU A 71 -3.24 2.83 5.96
C LEU A 71 -2.61 2.60 7.33
N PHE A 72 -1.40 3.07 7.53
CA PHE A 72 -0.71 2.94 8.81
C PHE A 72 -1.47 3.64 9.93
N THR A 73 -1.98 4.84 9.67
CA THR A 73 -2.78 5.58 10.64
C THR A 73 -4.02 4.78 11.06
N MET A 74 -4.69 4.14 10.12
CA MET A 74 -5.86 3.32 10.41
C MET A 74 -5.48 2.07 11.21
N ILE A 75 -4.35 1.45 10.88
CA ILE A 75 -3.85 0.27 11.60
C ILE A 75 -3.54 0.63 13.04
N LYS A 76 -2.88 1.75 13.26
CA LYS A 76 -2.55 2.20 14.62
C LYS A 76 -3.81 2.54 15.43
N ALA A 77 -4.79 3.16 14.79
CA ALA A 77 -6.06 3.46 15.45
C ALA A 77 -6.78 2.19 15.88
N ALA A 78 -6.76 1.15 15.04
CA ALA A 78 -7.38 -0.14 15.37
C ALA A 78 -6.66 -0.82 16.52
N GLU A 79 -5.32 -0.71 16.57
CA GLU A 79 -4.54 -1.26 17.67
C GLU A 79 -4.90 -0.62 19.01
N VAL A 80 -5.06 0.69 19.02
CA VAL A 80 -5.39 1.44 20.23
C VAL A 80 -6.80 1.12 20.71
N SER A 81 -7.71 0.81 19.79
CA SER A 81 -9.11 0.52 20.09
C SER A 81 -9.33 -0.89 20.67
N ALA A 82 -8.34 -1.73 20.58
CA ALA A 82 -8.47 -3.12 20.99
C ALA A 82 -8.46 -3.29 22.52
#